data_3c4a2f845bf21aef8ecb637e9048a8c9
#
_entry.id   3c4a2f845bf21aef8ecb637e9048a8c9
#
_cell.length_a   1.000
_cell.length_b   1.000
_cell.length_c   1.000
_cell.angle_alpha   90.00
_cell.angle_beta   90.00
_cell.angle_gamma   90.00
#
_symmetry.space_group_name_H-M   'P 1'
#
loop_
_entity.id
_entity.type
_entity.pdbx_description
1 polymer ?
#
loop_
_entity_poly.entity_id
_entity_poly.type
_entity_poly.pdbx_seq_one_letter_code
_entity_poly.pdbx_strand_id
1 'polypeptide(L)'
;MSAPVVVKVGGSEGIDLDSVCDDVAALWQEGVSVVLVHGGSAETNRISAQLGVPPRFVTSPSGHQSRYTDRATLEVFEMVYCGKVNKGIVERLQARGVNAVGLSGIDGRLFEGSFKGTVRSVEDGRVLLLRGDHTGTVERVNTALLELLLGAGYLPVL
;
A
#
# COMPACT_ATOMS: atom_id res chain seq x y z
N MET A 1 -7.33 15.69 20.83
CA MET A 1 -6.15 15.54 19.95
C MET A 1 -6.41 16.32 18.68
N SER A 2 -5.40 16.99 18.12
CA SER A 2 -5.50 17.57 16.77
C SER A 2 -5.79 16.48 15.73
N ALA A 3 -6.41 16.84 14.61
CA ALA A 3 -6.61 15.89 13.51
C ALA A 3 -5.26 15.34 13.03
N PRO A 4 -5.14 14.03 12.77
CA PRO A 4 -3.89 13.46 12.28
C PRO A 4 -3.56 13.93 10.88
N VAL A 5 -2.28 14.05 10.59
CA VAL A 5 -1.76 14.28 9.22
C VAL A 5 -1.60 12.93 8.52
N VAL A 6 -2.18 12.80 7.33
CA VAL A 6 -1.97 11.62 6.49
C VAL A 6 -0.90 11.94 5.46
N VAL A 7 0.24 11.27 5.57
CA VAL A 7 1.35 11.39 4.61
C VAL A 7 1.28 10.22 3.64
N LYS A 8 1.18 10.49 2.34
CA LYS A 8 1.15 9.44 1.31
C LYS A 8 2.43 9.46 0.49
N VAL A 9 3.13 8.33 0.48
CA VAL A 9 4.36 8.12 -0.30
C VAL A 9 4.08 7.20 -1.48
N GLY A 10 4.51 7.58 -2.68
CA GLY A 10 4.39 6.75 -3.88
C GLY A 10 5.19 5.46 -3.79
N GLY A 11 4.94 4.55 -4.73
CA GLY A 11 5.67 3.27 -4.85
C GLY A 11 6.44 3.14 -6.16
N SER A 12 6.66 4.24 -6.88
CA SER A 12 7.48 4.27 -8.11
C SER A 12 8.98 4.25 -7.80
N GLU A 13 9.79 4.04 -8.82
CA GLU A 13 11.25 4.16 -8.72
C GLU A 13 11.65 5.61 -8.36
N GLY A 14 12.80 5.75 -7.70
CA GLY A 14 13.38 7.04 -7.35
C GLY A 14 12.83 7.67 -6.07
N ILE A 15 11.97 7.00 -5.32
CA ILE A 15 11.53 7.48 -4.01
C ILE A 15 12.64 7.25 -2.98
N ASP A 16 13.13 8.32 -2.38
CA ASP A 16 14.07 8.25 -1.25
C ASP A 16 13.29 8.08 0.06
N LEU A 17 13.21 6.84 0.51
CA LEU A 17 12.51 6.49 1.75
C LEU A 17 13.24 7.01 3.01
N ASP A 18 14.53 7.22 2.95
CA ASP A 18 15.27 7.75 4.09
C ASP A 18 14.92 9.21 4.34
N SER A 19 14.92 10.05 3.30
CA SER A 19 14.47 11.44 3.40
C SER A 19 13.02 11.55 3.88
N VAL A 20 12.12 10.69 3.37
CA VAL A 20 10.72 10.64 3.84
C VAL A 20 10.63 10.29 5.33
N CYS A 21 11.43 9.32 5.78
CA CYS A 21 11.44 8.92 7.19
C CYS A 21 12.05 9.99 8.09
N ASP A 22 13.02 10.78 7.60
CA ASP A 22 13.57 11.94 8.31
C ASP A 22 12.49 13.00 8.53
N ASP A 23 11.75 13.37 7.50
CA ASP A 23 10.65 14.34 7.59
C ASP A 23 9.53 13.86 8.53
N VAL A 24 9.14 12.59 8.41
CA VAL A 24 8.09 12.00 9.28
C VAL A 24 8.55 11.95 10.73
N ALA A 25 9.84 11.65 10.97
CA ALA A 25 10.41 11.65 12.33
C ALA A 25 10.44 13.05 12.93
N ALA A 26 10.73 14.08 12.14
CA ALA A 26 10.69 15.47 12.58
C ALA A 26 9.27 15.87 13.02
N LEU A 27 8.25 15.56 12.20
CA LEU A 27 6.85 15.80 12.56
C LEU A 27 6.45 15.07 13.85
N TRP A 28 6.89 13.82 14.00
CA TRP A 28 6.63 13.03 15.20
C TRP A 28 7.25 13.68 16.46
N GLN A 29 8.49 14.16 16.37
CA GLN A 29 9.19 14.84 17.47
C GLN A 29 8.52 16.16 17.87
N GLU A 30 7.87 16.84 16.92
CA GLU A 30 7.03 18.03 17.18
C GLU A 30 5.66 17.69 17.79
N GLY A 31 5.38 16.42 18.04
CA GLY A 31 4.11 15.96 18.62
C GLY A 31 2.94 15.89 17.62
N VAL A 32 3.23 15.92 16.33
CA VAL A 32 2.19 15.78 15.29
C VAL A 32 1.79 14.30 15.18
N SER A 33 0.49 14.03 15.25
CA SER A 33 -0.07 12.70 14.98
C SER A 33 0.00 12.43 13.47
N VAL A 34 0.74 11.39 13.06
CA VAL A 34 0.95 11.04 11.64
C VAL A 34 0.46 9.64 11.36
N VAL A 35 -0.22 9.46 10.22
CA VAL A 35 -0.48 8.16 9.58
C VAL A 35 0.28 8.14 8.26
N LEU A 36 1.20 7.20 8.09
CA LEU A 36 1.99 7.08 6.87
C LEU A 36 1.39 6.00 5.95
N VAL A 37 1.04 6.38 4.73
CA VAL A 37 0.52 5.46 3.69
C VAL A 37 1.56 5.33 2.58
N HIS A 38 1.99 4.12 2.26
CA HIS A 38 3.01 3.89 1.26
C HIS A 38 2.50 3.11 0.04
N GLY A 39 3.20 3.29 -1.07
CA GLY A 39 3.12 2.41 -2.23
C GLY A 39 4.27 1.40 -2.26
N GLY A 40 4.33 0.59 -3.33
CA GLY A 40 5.37 -0.43 -3.49
C GLY A 40 5.38 -1.04 -4.90
N SER A 41 4.81 -0.32 -5.89
CA SER A 41 4.59 -0.86 -7.24
C SER A 41 5.88 -1.26 -7.97
N ALA A 42 6.93 -0.44 -7.88
CA ALA A 42 8.22 -0.73 -8.52
C ALA A 42 8.87 -1.99 -7.91
N GLU A 43 8.92 -2.06 -6.58
CA GLU A 43 9.47 -3.20 -5.88
C GLU A 43 8.66 -4.48 -6.11
N THR A 44 7.34 -4.37 -6.16
CA THR A 44 6.47 -5.49 -6.52
C THR A 44 6.76 -6.01 -7.92
N ASN A 45 6.92 -5.12 -8.91
CA ASN A 45 7.28 -5.51 -10.28
C ASN A 45 8.60 -6.28 -10.31
N ARG A 46 9.61 -5.76 -9.62
CA ARG A 46 10.95 -6.35 -9.56
C ARG A 46 10.93 -7.75 -8.93
N ILE A 47 10.30 -7.89 -7.77
CA ILE A 47 10.23 -9.17 -7.05
C ILE A 47 9.33 -10.16 -7.78
N SER A 48 8.18 -9.74 -8.34
CA SER A 48 7.31 -10.59 -9.16
C SER A 48 8.08 -11.23 -10.32
N ALA A 49 8.89 -10.44 -11.02
CA ALA A 49 9.70 -10.95 -12.13
C ALA A 49 10.74 -11.98 -11.65
N GLN A 50 11.39 -11.74 -10.50
CA GLN A 50 12.35 -12.66 -9.90
C GLN A 50 11.72 -13.98 -9.44
N LEU A 51 10.48 -13.95 -9.00
CA LEU A 51 9.73 -15.14 -8.56
C LEU A 51 9.05 -15.89 -9.72
N GLY A 52 9.25 -15.47 -10.97
CA GLY A 52 8.63 -16.10 -12.13
C GLY A 52 7.13 -15.80 -12.30
N VAL A 53 6.63 -14.75 -11.63
CA VAL A 53 5.27 -14.23 -11.73
C VAL A 53 5.34 -12.80 -12.30
N PRO A 54 5.71 -12.62 -13.59
CA PRO A 54 5.91 -11.29 -14.16
C PRO A 54 4.60 -10.50 -14.12
N PRO A 55 4.67 -9.19 -13.82
CA PRO A 55 3.46 -8.37 -13.72
C PRO A 55 2.76 -8.26 -15.07
N ARG A 56 1.46 -8.51 -15.10
CA ARG A 56 0.61 -8.29 -16.27
C ARG A 56 -0.18 -6.99 -16.07
N PHE A 57 -0.12 -6.10 -17.05
CA PHE A 57 -0.92 -4.88 -17.08
C PHE A 57 -2.04 -5.01 -18.10
N VAL A 58 -3.17 -4.45 -17.79
CA VAL A 58 -4.36 -4.42 -18.64
C VAL A 58 -4.83 -2.99 -18.83
N THR A 59 -5.32 -2.68 -20.01
CA THR A 59 -5.84 -1.36 -20.34
C THR A 59 -7.37 -1.43 -20.41
N SER A 60 -8.05 -0.66 -19.58
CA SER A 60 -9.51 -0.58 -19.60
C SER A 60 -10.03 0.11 -20.87
N PRO A 61 -11.32 -0.04 -21.22
CA PRO A 61 -11.93 0.69 -22.35
C PRO A 61 -11.83 2.21 -22.23
N SER A 62 -11.66 2.75 -21.03
CA SER A 62 -11.41 4.19 -20.79
C SER A 62 -9.95 4.61 -20.94
N GLY A 63 -9.05 3.69 -21.32
CA GLY A 63 -7.62 3.95 -21.47
C GLY A 63 -6.81 3.87 -20.17
N HIS A 64 -7.43 3.61 -19.04
CA HIS A 64 -6.73 3.46 -17.78
C HIS A 64 -5.99 2.13 -17.71
N GLN A 65 -4.71 2.17 -17.37
CA GLN A 65 -3.87 0.98 -17.18
C GLN A 65 -3.85 0.57 -15.71
N SER A 66 -4.07 -0.71 -15.44
CA SER A 66 -4.00 -1.30 -14.11
C SER A 66 -3.29 -2.66 -14.15
N ARG A 67 -2.76 -3.09 -13.00
CA ARG A 67 -2.21 -4.44 -12.85
C ARG A 67 -3.36 -5.44 -12.78
N TYR A 68 -3.34 -6.45 -13.64
CA TYR A 68 -4.18 -7.63 -13.46
C TYR A 68 -3.62 -8.43 -12.28
N THR A 69 -4.41 -8.58 -11.24
CA THR A 69 -3.99 -9.16 -9.97
C THR A 69 -4.71 -10.47 -9.74
N ASP A 70 -4.20 -11.55 -10.32
CA ASP A 70 -4.63 -12.91 -10.02
C ASP A 70 -4.11 -13.37 -8.63
N ARG A 71 -4.42 -14.59 -8.22
CA ARG A 71 -4.05 -15.11 -6.91
C ARG A 71 -2.53 -15.13 -6.69
N ALA A 72 -1.76 -15.57 -7.68
CA ALA A 72 -0.31 -15.62 -7.59
C ALA A 72 0.31 -14.20 -7.49
N THR A 73 -0.21 -13.28 -8.29
CA THR A 73 0.18 -11.86 -8.24
C THR A 73 -0.17 -11.23 -6.89
N LEU A 74 -1.35 -11.56 -6.32
CA LEU A 74 -1.76 -11.05 -5.00
C LEU A 74 -0.83 -11.56 -3.90
N GLU A 75 -0.42 -12.82 -3.92
CA GLU A 75 0.51 -13.40 -2.94
C GLU A 75 1.87 -12.67 -2.95
N VAL A 76 2.40 -12.39 -4.15
CA VAL A 76 3.62 -11.59 -4.27
C VAL A 76 3.40 -10.16 -3.77
N PHE A 77 2.25 -9.57 -4.09
CA PHE A 77 1.88 -8.24 -3.61
C PHE A 77 1.85 -8.19 -2.07
N GLU A 78 1.20 -9.16 -1.42
CA GLU A 78 1.15 -9.27 0.04
C GLU A 78 2.56 -9.37 0.64
N MET A 79 3.42 -10.26 0.11
CA MET A 79 4.81 -10.41 0.57
C MET A 79 5.60 -9.09 0.45
N VAL A 80 5.47 -8.39 -0.67
CA VAL A 80 6.25 -7.18 -0.94
C VAL A 80 5.71 -5.99 -0.16
N TYR A 81 4.41 -5.73 -0.23
CA TYR A 81 3.82 -4.56 0.45
C TYR A 81 3.86 -4.71 1.97
N CYS A 82 3.32 -5.81 2.51
CA CYS A 82 3.21 -5.99 3.95
C CYS A 82 4.56 -6.38 4.61
N GLY A 83 5.37 -7.14 3.87
CA GLY A 83 6.67 -7.59 4.37
C GLY A 83 7.79 -6.59 4.04
N LYS A 84 8.25 -6.59 2.80
CA LYS A 84 9.49 -5.89 2.43
C LYS A 84 9.39 -4.38 2.54
N VAL A 85 8.37 -3.76 1.94
CA VAL A 85 8.27 -2.29 1.90
C VAL A 85 7.81 -1.75 3.24
N ASN A 86 6.70 -2.26 3.77
CA ASN A 86 6.14 -1.81 5.04
C ASN A 86 7.14 -1.96 6.18
N LYS A 87 7.72 -3.14 6.37
CA LYS A 87 8.68 -3.39 7.45
C LYS A 87 9.99 -2.63 7.25
N GLY A 88 10.42 -2.42 6.00
CA GLY A 88 11.58 -1.58 5.72
C GLY A 88 11.37 -0.09 6.08
N ILE A 89 10.14 0.43 5.96
CA ILE A 89 9.78 1.77 6.43
C ILE A 89 9.72 1.80 7.97
N VAL A 90 9.07 0.81 8.58
CA VAL A 90 9.01 0.70 10.05
C VAL A 90 10.40 0.64 10.66
N GLU A 91 11.31 -0.17 10.11
CA GLU A 91 12.70 -0.26 10.54
C GLU A 91 13.40 1.12 10.53
N ARG A 92 13.25 1.88 9.44
CA ARG A 92 13.83 3.23 9.31
C ARG A 92 13.27 4.21 10.33
N LEU A 93 11.97 4.17 10.57
CA LEU A 93 11.30 5.02 11.54
C LEU A 93 11.73 4.64 12.98
N GLN A 94 11.80 3.36 13.31
CA GLN A 94 12.28 2.88 14.60
C GLN A 94 13.74 3.33 14.85
N ALA A 95 14.61 3.26 13.84
CA ALA A 95 15.98 3.74 13.92
C ALA A 95 16.09 5.26 14.21
N ARG A 96 15.01 6.01 13.94
CA ARG A 96 14.87 7.46 14.21
C ARG A 96 14.12 7.76 15.51
N GLY A 97 13.85 6.75 16.34
CA GLY A 97 13.15 6.90 17.61
C GLY A 97 11.63 7.07 17.48
N VAL A 98 11.06 6.82 16.29
CA VAL A 98 9.61 6.84 16.06
C VAL A 98 9.04 5.47 16.37
N ASN A 99 8.07 5.40 17.29
CA ASN A 99 7.40 4.14 17.62
C ASN A 99 6.39 3.74 16.54
N ALA A 100 6.89 3.31 15.38
CA ALA A 100 6.11 2.96 14.23
C ALA A 100 5.57 1.53 14.29
N VAL A 101 4.34 1.32 13.83
CA VAL A 101 3.70 0.01 13.68
C VAL A 101 3.19 -0.18 12.25
N GLY A 102 3.68 -1.23 11.57
CA GLY A 102 3.26 -1.54 10.19
C GLY A 102 2.02 -2.42 10.18
N LEU A 103 1.04 -1.99 9.41
CA LEU A 103 -0.24 -2.65 9.18
C LEU A 103 -0.51 -2.77 7.68
N SER A 104 -1.45 -3.64 7.34
CA SER A 104 -2.04 -3.75 6.02
C SER A 104 -3.56 -3.61 6.09
N GLY A 105 -4.23 -3.52 4.97
CA GLY A 105 -5.69 -3.37 4.93
C GLY A 105 -6.47 -4.49 5.62
N ILE A 106 -5.90 -5.70 5.70
CA ILE A 106 -6.53 -6.86 6.35
C ILE A 106 -6.38 -6.87 7.88
N ASP A 107 -5.38 -6.16 8.42
CA ASP A 107 -5.13 -6.12 9.86
C ASP A 107 -6.26 -5.38 10.57
N GLY A 108 -6.95 -6.03 11.48
CA GLY A 108 -8.08 -5.45 12.20
C GLY A 108 -9.20 -4.93 11.29
N ARG A 109 -9.32 -5.45 10.06
CA ARG A 109 -10.22 -4.94 9.01
C ARG A 109 -10.03 -3.45 8.77
N LEU A 110 -8.76 -3.04 8.65
CA LEU A 110 -8.42 -1.62 8.48
C LEU A 110 -9.05 -1.03 7.23
N PHE A 111 -9.08 -1.80 6.13
CA PHE A 111 -9.83 -1.47 4.91
C PHE A 111 -10.86 -2.54 4.62
N GLU A 112 -12.11 -2.14 4.52
CA GLU A 112 -13.19 -2.99 4.02
C GLU A 112 -13.66 -2.47 2.67
N GLY A 113 -14.02 -3.37 1.77
CA GLY A 113 -14.42 -2.99 0.42
C GLY A 113 -15.17 -4.07 -0.33
N SER A 114 -15.63 -3.71 -1.50
CA SER A 114 -16.29 -4.61 -2.44
C SER A 114 -15.29 -5.23 -3.42
N PHE A 115 -15.42 -6.53 -3.61
CA PHE A 115 -14.63 -7.30 -4.55
C PHE A 115 -15.18 -7.17 -5.98
N LYS A 116 -14.33 -6.88 -6.95
CA LYS A 116 -14.74 -6.77 -8.36
C LYS A 116 -14.73 -8.12 -9.10
N GLY A 117 -13.73 -8.95 -8.85
CA GLY A 117 -13.59 -10.29 -9.42
C GLY A 117 -13.34 -10.37 -10.92
N THR A 118 -13.59 -9.29 -11.65
CA THR A 118 -13.44 -9.19 -13.09
C THR A 118 -12.91 -7.82 -13.51
N VAL A 119 -12.09 -7.79 -14.56
CA VAL A 119 -11.63 -6.55 -15.19
C VAL A 119 -11.84 -6.62 -16.71
N ARG A 120 -12.21 -5.50 -17.31
CA ARG A 120 -12.28 -5.37 -18.76
C ARG A 120 -10.95 -4.91 -19.30
N SER A 121 -10.38 -5.66 -20.24
CA SER A 121 -9.13 -5.34 -20.95
C SER A 121 -9.41 -5.10 -22.43
N VAL A 122 -8.75 -4.13 -23.01
CA VAL A 122 -8.71 -3.94 -24.47
C VAL A 122 -7.46 -4.60 -25.00
N GLU A 123 -7.62 -5.65 -25.78
CA GLU A 123 -6.53 -6.38 -26.43
C GLU A 123 -6.86 -6.50 -27.92
N ASP A 124 -5.96 -6.07 -28.80
CA ASP A 124 -6.14 -6.06 -30.26
C ASP A 124 -7.47 -5.41 -30.72
N GLY A 125 -7.84 -4.31 -30.08
CA GLY A 125 -9.06 -3.57 -30.40
C GLY A 125 -10.38 -4.23 -29.92
N ARG A 126 -10.28 -5.35 -29.19
CA ARG A 126 -11.43 -6.05 -28.62
C ARG A 126 -11.47 -5.93 -27.11
N VAL A 127 -12.68 -5.82 -26.55
CA VAL A 127 -12.89 -5.82 -25.12
C VAL A 127 -13.03 -7.25 -24.63
N LEU A 128 -12.08 -7.69 -23.81
CA LEU A 128 -12.10 -8.97 -23.13
C LEU A 128 -12.49 -8.82 -21.67
N LEU A 129 -13.23 -9.78 -21.12
CA LEU A 129 -13.55 -9.87 -19.71
C LEU A 129 -12.61 -10.89 -19.05
N LEU A 130 -11.68 -10.41 -18.27
CA LEU A 130 -10.77 -11.24 -17.50
C LEU A 130 -11.36 -11.51 -16.11
N ARG A 131 -11.40 -12.78 -15.71
CA ARG A 131 -11.92 -13.22 -14.40
C ARG A 131 -10.76 -13.55 -13.46
N GLY A 132 -11.04 -13.58 -12.15
CA GLY A 132 -10.03 -13.90 -11.14
C GLY A 132 -9.13 -12.72 -10.78
N ASP A 133 -9.55 -11.50 -11.11
CA ASP A 133 -8.87 -10.28 -10.67
C ASP A 133 -9.23 -9.95 -9.22
N HIS A 134 -8.24 -9.92 -8.35
CA HIS A 134 -8.37 -9.65 -6.91
C HIS A 134 -8.30 -8.15 -6.61
N THR A 135 -8.93 -7.32 -7.43
CA THR A 135 -9.08 -5.90 -7.15
C THR A 135 -10.46 -5.59 -6.58
N GLY A 136 -10.55 -4.46 -5.93
CA GLY A 136 -11.79 -4.00 -5.29
C GLY A 136 -11.85 -2.49 -5.16
N THR A 137 -12.86 -2.04 -4.44
CA THR A 137 -13.03 -0.63 -4.06
C THR A 137 -13.12 -0.56 -2.55
N VAL A 138 -12.29 0.27 -1.92
CA VAL A 138 -12.38 0.53 -0.48
C VAL A 138 -13.63 1.34 -0.21
N GLU A 139 -14.46 0.85 0.71
CA GLU A 139 -15.74 1.47 1.10
C GLU A 139 -15.70 2.01 2.53
N ARG A 140 -14.88 1.40 3.38
CA ARG A 140 -14.76 1.80 4.77
C ARG A 140 -13.32 1.65 5.27
N VAL A 141 -12.93 2.58 6.14
CA VAL A 141 -11.66 2.54 6.89
C VAL A 141 -11.99 2.42 8.37
N ASN A 142 -11.31 1.51 9.07
CA ASN A 142 -11.43 1.35 10.52
C ASN A 142 -10.61 2.45 11.23
N THR A 143 -11.19 3.65 11.29
CA THR A 143 -10.55 4.80 11.96
C THR A 143 -10.36 4.57 13.45
N ALA A 144 -11.23 3.79 14.10
CA ALA A 144 -11.10 3.47 15.52
C ALA A 144 -9.78 2.75 15.84
N LEU A 145 -9.31 1.86 14.95
CA LEU A 145 -8.00 1.22 15.11
C LEU A 145 -6.86 2.25 15.01
N LEU A 146 -6.93 3.16 14.04
CA LEU A 146 -5.92 4.22 13.86
C LEU A 146 -5.89 5.18 15.06
N GLU A 147 -7.06 5.60 15.52
CA GLU A 147 -7.19 6.47 16.69
C GLU A 147 -6.64 5.82 17.97
N LEU A 148 -6.91 4.51 18.15
CA LEU A 148 -6.38 3.74 19.27
C LEU A 148 -4.84 3.73 19.25
N LEU A 149 -4.23 3.45 18.08
CA LEU A 149 -2.79 3.40 17.94
C LEU A 149 -2.14 4.77 18.14
N LEU A 150 -2.68 5.80 17.52
CA LEU A 150 -2.20 7.18 17.69
C LEU A 150 -2.32 7.62 19.16
N GLY A 151 -3.45 7.32 19.82
CA GLY A 151 -3.66 7.64 21.23
C GLY A 151 -2.74 6.88 22.18
N ALA A 152 -2.27 5.70 21.79
CA ALA A 152 -1.29 4.90 22.52
C ALA A 152 0.18 5.26 22.19
N GLY A 153 0.42 6.27 21.37
CA GLY A 153 1.76 6.73 21.04
C GLY A 153 2.45 5.87 19.96
N TYR A 154 1.68 5.32 19.04
CA TYR A 154 2.21 4.62 17.85
C TYR A 154 1.99 5.44 16.59
N LEU A 155 2.90 5.33 15.62
CA LEU A 155 2.74 5.85 14.27
C LEU A 155 2.34 4.69 13.34
N PRO A 156 1.08 4.67 12.83
CA PRO A 156 0.65 3.65 11.86
C PRO A 156 1.32 3.84 10.50
N VAL A 157 1.85 2.76 9.92
CA VAL A 157 2.40 2.67 8.56
C VAL A 157 1.57 1.67 7.76
N LEU A 158 0.93 2.11 6.64
CA LEU A 158 -0.08 1.37 5.87
C LEU A 158 0.35 1.15 4.43
#